data_2d5a044993eb3d56b6d4360e310f2a10
#
_entry.id   2d5a044993eb3d56b6d4360e310f2a10
#
_cell.length_a   1.000
_cell.length_b   1.000
_cell.length_c   1.000
_cell.angle_alpha   90.00
_cell.angle_beta   90.00
_cell.angle_gamma   90.00
#
_symmetry.space_group_name_H-M   'P 1'
#
loop_
_entity.id
_entity.type
_entity.pdbx_description
1 polymer ?
#
loop_
_entity_poly.entity_id
_entity_poly.type
_entity_poly.pdbx_seq_one_letter_code
_entity_poly.pdbx_strand_id
1 'polypeptide(L)'
;KNLLFLNTYGSLYSIDMKTMKIIWFINLNQSIDINPSNLFMSNEIVSSSNKILVTSNNNFFIIDENTGSILSKFSFSSLVKPIINENYVFLITKNNFLILLDLNTNKILYSSDIDDQISNFLDIKKEKSIIKSFMLVNNEIFVFLKNSYVLSFQSSGTIKSVKKLPARLNSIPIIIDKLIYFLNNKNKLVVLS
;
A
#
# COMPACT_ATOMS: atom_id res chain seq x y z
N LYS A 1 4.62 19.03 16.85
CA LYS A 1 3.81 18.36 15.83
C LYS A 1 4.30 18.82 14.47
N ASN A 2 4.63 17.90 13.58
CA ASN A 2 5.25 18.20 12.29
C ASN A 2 4.25 17.97 11.16
N LEU A 3 4.37 18.74 10.11
CA LEU A 3 3.70 18.55 8.83
C LEU A 3 4.70 17.89 7.86
N LEU A 4 4.31 16.75 7.29
CA LEU A 4 5.08 16.10 6.23
C LEU A 4 4.49 16.51 4.87
N PHE A 5 5.36 16.96 3.98
CA PHE A 5 4.99 17.39 2.64
C PHE A 5 5.93 16.79 1.60
N LEU A 6 5.37 16.07 0.63
CA LEU A 6 6.09 15.49 -0.50
C LEU A 6 5.64 16.19 -1.79
N ASN A 7 6.58 16.77 -2.52
CA ASN A 7 6.28 17.40 -3.79
C ASN A 7 6.45 16.44 -4.99
N THR A 8 5.99 16.86 -6.15
CA THR A 8 6.06 16.08 -7.40
C THR A 8 7.48 15.92 -7.96
N TYR A 9 8.47 16.57 -7.37
CA TYR A 9 9.89 16.41 -7.71
C TYR A 9 10.60 15.41 -6.79
N GLY A 10 9.88 14.81 -5.85
CA GLY A 10 10.42 13.82 -4.92
C GLY A 10 11.09 14.42 -3.68
N SER A 11 10.92 15.71 -3.42
CA SER A 11 11.42 16.32 -2.20
C SER A 11 10.40 16.17 -1.08
N LEU A 12 10.81 15.48 -0.01
CA LEU A 12 10.05 15.30 1.22
C LEU A 12 10.56 16.29 2.27
N TYR A 13 9.64 17.01 2.89
CA TYR A 13 9.91 18.02 3.90
C TYR A 13 9.22 17.66 5.22
N SER A 14 9.89 17.92 6.33
CA SER A 14 9.29 18.00 7.66
C SER A 14 9.29 19.46 8.10
N ILE A 15 8.12 19.96 8.46
CA ILE A 15 7.90 21.38 8.79
C ILE A 15 7.32 21.45 10.21
N ASP A 16 7.92 22.26 11.07
CA ASP A 16 7.37 22.56 12.39
C ASP A 16 6.10 23.40 12.24
N MET A 17 4.96 22.87 12.69
CA MET A 17 3.66 23.53 12.55
C MET A 17 3.52 24.81 13.37
N LYS A 18 4.33 25.03 14.42
CA LYS A 18 4.28 26.24 15.26
C LYS A 18 5.10 27.37 14.66
N THR A 19 6.29 27.06 14.17
CA THR A 19 7.24 28.05 13.67
C THR A 19 7.20 28.17 12.14
N MET A 20 6.54 27.24 11.46
CA MET A 20 6.50 27.11 10.00
C MET A 20 7.91 27.01 9.37
N LYS A 21 8.89 26.55 10.14
CA LYS A 21 10.27 26.34 9.68
C LYS A 21 10.47 24.90 9.24
N ILE A 22 11.27 24.72 8.19
CA ILE A 22 11.73 23.40 7.76
C ILE A 22 12.67 22.85 8.84
N ILE A 23 12.34 21.65 9.36
CA ILE A 23 13.18 20.91 10.30
C ILE A 23 14.24 20.16 9.51
N TRP A 24 13.80 19.41 8.48
CA TRP A 24 14.68 18.72 7.54
C TRP A 24 13.99 18.56 6.19
N PHE A 25 14.78 18.30 5.15
CA PHE A 25 14.27 17.88 3.86
C PHE A 25 15.20 16.86 3.21
N ILE A 26 14.65 16.01 2.35
CA ILE A 26 15.39 15.03 1.56
C ILE A 26 14.78 14.93 0.17
N ASN A 27 15.63 14.80 -0.86
CA ASN A 27 15.18 14.49 -2.21
C ASN A 27 15.29 12.98 -2.47
N LEU A 28 14.15 12.32 -2.69
CA LEU A 28 14.04 10.89 -2.97
C LEU A 28 14.17 10.58 -4.47
N ASN A 29 14.08 11.60 -5.32
CA ASN A 29 14.27 11.46 -6.75
C ASN A 29 15.75 11.56 -7.08
N GLN A 30 16.36 10.45 -7.48
CA GLN A 30 17.79 10.40 -7.85
C GLN A 30 18.03 10.74 -9.33
N SER A 31 16.99 11.09 -10.09
CA SER A 31 17.13 11.50 -11.49
C SER A 31 17.65 12.94 -11.56
N ILE A 32 18.75 13.12 -12.24
CA ILE A 32 19.34 14.44 -12.51
C ILE A 32 18.54 15.19 -13.59
N ASP A 33 17.79 14.47 -14.42
CA ASP A 33 16.98 15.07 -15.49
C ASP A 33 15.64 15.57 -14.94
N ILE A 34 15.50 16.88 -14.89
CA ILE A 34 14.22 17.57 -14.63
C ILE A 34 13.35 17.49 -15.90
N ASN A 35 13.00 16.30 -16.31
CA ASN A 35 12.06 16.11 -17.39
C ASN A 35 10.65 16.02 -16.79
N PRO A 36 9.67 16.81 -17.24
CA PRO A 36 8.28 16.74 -16.76
C PRO A 36 7.66 15.32 -16.85
N SER A 37 8.17 14.46 -17.74
CA SER A 37 7.77 13.05 -17.83
C SER A 37 8.28 12.18 -16.67
N ASN A 38 9.23 12.63 -15.88
CA ASN A 38 9.86 11.93 -14.77
C ASN A 38 9.38 12.43 -13.39
N LEU A 39 8.13 12.86 -13.30
CA LEU A 39 7.55 13.25 -12.02
C LEU A 39 7.57 12.10 -11.03
N PHE A 40 7.87 12.43 -9.78
CA PHE A 40 7.85 11.50 -8.67
C PHE A 40 6.40 11.15 -8.34
N MET A 41 5.97 9.98 -8.80
CA MET A 41 4.64 9.46 -8.49
C MET A 41 4.71 8.67 -7.21
N SER A 42 4.03 9.15 -6.18
CA SER A 42 3.92 8.50 -4.87
C SER A 42 2.48 8.15 -4.55
N ASN A 43 2.29 7.10 -3.75
CA ASN A 43 1.06 6.90 -2.99
C ASN A 43 1.06 7.86 -1.79
N GLU A 44 -0.01 7.83 -1.00
CA GLU A 44 -0.10 8.59 0.24
C GLU A 44 1.06 8.24 1.18
N ILE A 45 1.63 9.25 1.84
CA ILE A 45 2.62 9.07 2.90
C ILE A 45 1.93 8.39 4.09
N VAL A 46 2.58 7.40 4.65
CA VAL A 46 2.13 6.72 5.87
C VAL A 46 3.22 6.88 6.93
N SER A 47 2.86 7.25 8.14
CA SER A 47 3.83 7.33 9.25
C SER A 47 3.34 6.57 10.47
N SER A 48 4.25 5.92 11.16
CA SER A 48 4.04 5.24 12.45
C SER A 48 5.37 4.99 13.15
N SER A 49 5.37 5.04 14.46
CA SER A 49 6.54 4.68 15.29
C SER A 49 7.82 5.40 14.88
N ASN A 50 7.75 6.72 14.66
CA ASN A 50 8.85 7.57 14.18
C ASN A 50 9.43 7.18 12.81
N LYS A 51 8.66 6.46 11.99
CA LYS A 51 9.06 6.09 10.63
C LYS A 51 8.05 6.60 9.62
N ILE A 52 8.56 7.05 8.49
CA ILE A 52 7.79 7.50 7.34
C ILE A 52 7.99 6.50 6.22
N LEU A 53 6.88 6.04 5.64
CA LEU A 53 6.85 5.16 4.48
C LEU A 53 6.48 5.97 3.25
N VAL A 54 7.36 5.94 2.26
CA VAL A 54 7.15 6.62 0.98
C VAL A 54 7.41 5.66 -0.16
N THR A 55 6.53 5.66 -1.13
CA THR A 55 6.72 4.91 -2.38
C THR A 55 6.98 5.87 -3.53
N SER A 56 7.83 5.48 -4.44
CA SER A 56 8.05 6.16 -5.72
C SER A 56 7.65 5.24 -6.87
N ASN A 57 7.94 5.65 -8.10
CA ASN A 57 7.68 4.82 -9.27
C ASN A 57 8.28 3.42 -9.18
N ASN A 58 9.50 3.29 -8.63
CA ASN A 58 10.27 2.05 -8.63
C ASN A 58 10.81 1.66 -7.25
N ASN A 59 10.66 2.51 -6.25
CA ASN A 59 11.27 2.30 -4.93
C ASN A 59 10.25 2.48 -3.80
N PHE A 60 10.50 1.76 -2.72
CA PHE A 60 9.84 1.92 -1.43
C PHE A 60 10.88 2.33 -0.39
N PHE A 61 10.62 3.42 0.33
CA PHE A 61 11.54 3.99 1.32
C PHE A 61 10.95 3.89 2.71
N ILE A 62 11.82 3.57 3.68
CA ILE A 62 11.58 3.77 5.10
C ILE A 62 12.52 4.87 5.56
N ILE A 63 11.97 5.93 6.14
CA ILE A 63 12.68 7.14 6.51
C ILE A 63 12.44 7.39 7.99
N ASP A 64 13.48 7.81 8.72
CA ASP A 64 13.37 8.27 10.09
C ASP A 64 12.63 9.61 10.15
N GLU A 65 11.54 9.68 10.93
CA GLU A 65 10.66 10.85 10.97
C GLU A 65 11.36 12.07 11.61
N ASN A 66 12.30 11.85 12.53
CA ASN A 66 12.97 12.94 13.26
C ASN A 66 14.09 13.57 12.44
N THR A 67 14.82 12.76 11.71
CA THR A 67 16.06 13.19 11.02
C THR A 67 15.93 13.31 9.51
N GLY A 68 14.90 12.68 8.90
CA GLY A 68 14.78 12.56 7.45
C GLY A 68 15.76 11.56 6.81
N SER A 69 16.52 10.80 7.61
CA SER A 69 17.48 9.83 7.11
C SER A 69 16.78 8.61 6.50
N ILE A 70 17.24 8.13 5.35
CA ILE A 70 16.75 6.88 4.75
C ILE A 70 17.28 5.71 5.58
N LEU A 71 16.38 4.99 6.25
CA LEU A 71 16.70 3.77 7.01
C LEU A 71 16.77 2.55 6.10
N SER A 72 15.92 2.49 5.08
CA SER A 72 15.91 1.39 4.10
C SER A 72 15.32 1.84 2.78
N LYS A 73 15.82 1.25 1.69
CA LYS A 73 15.33 1.44 0.34
C LYS A 73 15.18 0.08 -0.33
N PHE A 74 14.01 -0.18 -0.91
CA PHE A 74 13.70 -1.41 -1.64
C PHE A 74 13.43 -1.09 -3.09
N SER A 75 13.85 -1.98 -4.01
CA SER A 75 13.70 -1.83 -5.48
C SER A 75 12.31 -2.32 -5.96
N PHE A 76 11.26 -1.96 -5.24
CA PHE A 76 9.87 -2.15 -5.65
C PHE A 76 9.04 -0.94 -5.21
N SER A 77 7.90 -0.73 -5.83
CA SER A 77 6.93 0.28 -5.40
C SER A 77 5.61 -0.36 -4.98
N SER A 78 4.94 0.26 -4.02
CA SER A 78 3.60 -0.15 -3.63
C SER A 78 2.58 0.29 -4.68
N LEU A 79 1.64 -0.60 -5.02
CA LEU A 79 0.54 -0.32 -5.94
C LEU A 79 -0.51 0.57 -5.29
N VAL A 80 -0.80 0.30 -4.03
CA VAL A 80 -1.81 0.98 -3.21
C VAL A 80 -1.20 1.40 -1.89
N LYS A 81 -1.89 2.26 -1.14
CA LYS A 81 -1.43 2.73 0.18
C LYS A 81 -1.07 1.55 1.09
N PRO A 82 0.15 1.51 1.66
CA PRO A 82 0.53 0.49 2.64
C PRO A 82 -0.33 0.56 3.91
N ILE A 83 -0.51 -0.58 4.56
CA ILE A 83 -1.22 -0.67 5.85
C ILE A 83 -0.20 -0.96 6.94
N ILE A 84 -0.22 -0.17 7.99
CA ILE A 84 0.60 -0.40 9.19
C ILE A 84 -0.31 -0.99 10.27
N ASN A 85 0.15 -2.08 10.85
CA ASN A 85 -0.43 -2.68 12.06
C ASN A 85 0.71 -2.90 13.05
N GLU A 86 0.73 -2.12 14.13
CA GLU A 86 1.82 -2.11 15.11
C GLU A 86 3.19 -1.86 14.45
N ASN A 87 4.07 -2.86 14.48
CA ASN A 87 5.41 -2.80 13.88
C ASN A 87 5.50 -3.48 12.51
N TYR A 88 4.37 -3.86 11.93
CA TYR A 88 4.32 -4.55 10.64
C TYR A 88 3.69 -3.69 9.56
N VAL A 89 4.25 -3.77 8.36
CA VAL A 89 3.73 -3.11 7.16
C VAL A 89 3.29 -4.17 6.17
N PHE A 90 2.02 -4.13 5.83
CA PHE A 90 1.47 -4.89 4.72
C PHE A 90 1.43 -3.98 3.50
N LEU A 91 1.94 -4.45 2.38
CA LEU A 91 1.89 -3.72 1.12
C LEU A 91 1.71 -4.66 -0.06
N ILE A 92 1.16 -4.14 -1.15
CA ILE A 92 1.04 -4.85 -2.42
C ILE A 92 1.85 -4.10 -3.46
N THR A 93 2.79 -4.79 -4.09
CA THR A 93 3.64 -4.19 -5.13
C THR A 93 2.90 -4.05 -6.47
N LYS A 94 3.45 -3.25 -7.38
CA LYS A 94 2.96 -3.14 -8.78
C LYS A 94 2.99 -4.46 -9.55
N ASN A 95 3.77 -5.43 -9.09
CA ASN A 95 3.84 -6.76 -9.66
C ASN A 95 2.96 -7.78 -8.90
N ASN A 96 1.99 -7.32 -8.12
CA ASN A 96 1.05 -8.12 -7.35
C ASN A 96 1.69 -9.04 -6.29
N PHE A 97 2.84 -8.65 -5.73
CA PHE A 97 3.37 -9.32 -4.55
C PHE A 97 2.78 -8.71 -3.28
N LEU A 98 2.18 -9.55 -2.44
CA LEU A 98 1.82 -9.22 -1.07
C LEU A 98 3.08 -9.37 -0.20
N ILE A 99 3.52 -8.29 0.39
CA ILE A 99 4.72 -8.25 1.22
C ILE A 99 4.35 -7.89 2.66
N LEU A 100 4.91 -8.61 3.61
CA LEU A 100 4.98 -8.24 5.02
C LEU A 100 6.40 -7.80 5.36
N LEU A 101 6.51 -6.62 5.94
CA LEU A 101 7.77 -6.03 6.36
C LEU A 101 7.69 -5.70 7.85
N ASP A 102 8.78 -5.99 8.57
CA ASP A 102 8.96 -5.61 9.98
C ASP A 102 9.67 -4.27 10.07
N LEU A 103 9.01 -3.29 10.68
CA LEU A 103 9.56 -1.95 10.89
C LEU A 103 10.70 -1.91 11.92
N ASN A 104 10.78 -2.84 12.85
CA ASN A 104 11.87 -2.85 13.84
C ASN A 104 13.21 -3.22 13.21
N THR A 105 13.18 -4.24 12.36
CA THR A 105 14.36 -4.74 11.68
C THR A 105 14.54 -4.15 10.28
N ASN A 106 13.53 -3.48 9.74
CA ASN A 106 13.45 -3.01 8.35
C ASN A 106 13.66 -4.14 7.33
N LYS A 107 13.19 -5.36 7.64
CA LYS A 107 13.34 -6.54 6.78
C LYS A 107 12.01 -7.06 6.28
N ILE A 108 12.02 -7.61 5.08
CA ILE A 108 10.89 -8.36 4.54
C ILE A 108 10.82 -9.70 5.28
N LEU A 109 9.67 -10.01 5.87
CA LEU A 109 9.38 -11.27 6.54
C LEU A 109 8.90 -12.32 5.55
N TYR A 110 8.02 -11.93 4.63
CA TYR A 110 7.62 -12.76 3.49
C TYR A 110 7.21 -11.92 2.29
N SER A 111 7.20 -12.58 1.13
CA SER A 111 6.68 -12.06 -0.14
C SER A 111 5.90 -13.17 -0.82
N SER A 112 4.62 -12.94 -1.13
CA SER A 112 3.71 -13.91 -1.74
C SER A 112 3.16 -13.36 -3.04
N ASP A 113 3.29 -14.10 -4.14
CA ASP A 113 2.72 -13.73 -5.43
C ASP A 113 1.21 -14.01 -5.43
N ILE A 114 0.41 -12.94 -5.47
CA ILE A 114 -1.05 -13.01 -5.42
C ILE A 114 -1.61 -13.77 -6.63
N ASP A 115 -1.03 -13.56 -7.81
CA ASP A 115 -1.52 -14.20 -9.04
C ASP A 115 -1.23 -15.70 -9.03
N ASP A 116 -0.09 -16.13 -8.52
CA ASP A 116 0.22 -17.55 -8.29
C ASP A 116 -0.72 -18.18 -7.25
N GLN A 117 -0.97 -17.47 -6.16
CA GLN A 117 -1.90 -17.95 -5.12
C GLN A 117 -3.31 -18.16 -5.68
N ILE A 118 -3.79 -17.23 -6.52
CA ILE A 118 -5.12 -17.36 -7.17
C ILE A 118 -5.11 -18.56 -8.12
N SER A 119 -4.11 -18.69 -8.97
CA SER A 119 -4.04 -19.75 -9.97
C SER A 119 -4.01 -21.13 -9.34
N ASN A 120 -3.22 -21.30 -8.27
CA ASN A 120 -3.12 -22.55 -7.52
C ASN A 120 -4.41 -22.87 -6.73
N PHE A 121 -5.06 -21.84 -6.15
CA PHE A 121 -6.27 -22.04 -5.36
C PHE A 121 -7.49 -22.44 -6.22
N LEU A 122 -7.56 -21.89 -7.44
CA LEU A 122 -8.66 -22.14 -8.37
C LEU A 122 -8.36 -23.22 -9.42
N ASP A 123 -7.15 -23.77 -9.43
CA ASP A 123 -6.65 -24.69 -10.47
C ASP A 123 -6.84 -24.16 -11.90
N ILE A 124 -6.42 -22.92 -12.11
CA ILE A 124 -6.52 -22.22 -13.40
C ILE A 124 -5.17 -21.71 -13.87
N LYS A 125 -5.06 -21.34 -15.14
CA LYS A 125 -3.88 -20.68 -15.67
C LYS A 125 -3.65 -19.34 -14.96
N LYS A 126 -2.37 -19.07 -14.61
CA LYS A 126 -1.97 -17.78 -14.05
C LYS A 126 -2.27 -16.63 -15.01
N GLU A 127 -3.02 -15.65 -14.51
CA GLU A 127 -3.30 -14.40 -15.18
C GLU A 127 -3.04 -13.22 -14.24
N LYS A 128 -2.62 -12.08 -14.82
CA LYS A 128 -2.36 -10.88 -14.02
C LYS A 128 -3.65 -10.27 -13.52
N SER A 129 -3.83 -10.23 -12.23
CA SER A 129 -4.97 -9.60 -11.57
C SER A 129 -4.81 -8.07 -11.52
N ILE A 130 -5.92 -7.34 -11.63
CA ILE A 130 -5.95 -5.90 -11.40
C ILE A 130 -6.48 -5.64 -10.00
N ILE A 131 -5.58 -5.30 -9.10
CA ILE A 131 -5.90 -5.00 -7.70
C ILE A 131 -6.42 -3.57 -7.59
N LYS A 132 -7.51 -3.38 -6.90
CA LYS A 132 -8.14 -2.09 -6.66
C LYS A 132 -7.80 -1.50 -5.30
N SER A 133 -7.88 -2.32 -4.28
CA SER A 133 -7.57 -1.95 -2.90
C SER A 133 -7.32 -3.19 -2.06
N PHE A 134 -6.78 -3.00 -0.88
CA PHE A 134 -6.71 -4.04 0.14
C PHE A 134 -6.93 -3.43 1.52
N MET A 135 -7.24 -4.27 2.50
CA MET A 135 -7.43 -3.87 3.89
C MET A 135 -7.07 -5.02 4.82
N LEU A 136 -6.72 -4.68 6.04
CA LEU A 136 -6.47 -5.62 7.14
C LEU A 136 -7.62 -5.51 8.14
N VAL A 137 -8.29 -6.63 8.41
CA VAL A 137 -9.40 -6.72 9.37
C VAL A 137 -9.26 -7.99 10.16
N ASN A 138 -9.20 -7.91 11.49
CA ASN A 138 -9.07 -9.06 12.39
C ASN A 138 -7.95 -10.04 11.98
N ASN A 139 -6.77 -9.51 11.64
CA ASN A 139 -5.60 -10.26 11.18
C ASN A 139 -5.79 -11.03 9.86
N GLU A 140 -6.86 -10.76 9.12
CA GLU A 140 -7.03 -11.24 7.75
C GLU A 140 -6.83 -10.08 6.75
N ILE A 141 -6.15 -10.36 5.64
CA ILE A 141 -5.92 -9.40 4.58
C ILE A 141 -6.96 -9.65 3.49
N PHE A 142 -7.77 -8.64 3.20
CA PHE A 142 -8.74 -8.68 2.11
C PHE A 142 -8.21 -7.89 0.93
N VAL A 143 -8.10 -8.53 -0.23
CA VAL A 143 -7.67 -7.90 -1.49
C VAL A 143 -8.85 -7.86 -2.45
N PHE A 144 -9.19 -6.67 -2.92
CA PHE A 144 -10.32 -6.43 -3.83
C PHE A 144 -9.81 -6.24 -5.25
N LEU A 145 -10.32 -7.06 -6.17
CA LEU A 145 -9.96 -7.02 -7.57
C LEU A 145 -10.97 -6.22 -8.41
N LYS A 146 -10.49 -5.63 -9.50
CA LYS A 146 -11.33 -4.85 -10.44
C LYS A 146 -12.44 -5.68 -11.10
N ASN A 147 -12.23 -7.00 -11.25
CA ASN A 147 -13.19 -7.94 -11.84
C ASN A 147 -14.24 -8.46 -10.86
N SER A 148 -14.42 -7.77 -9.72
CA SER A 148 -15.41 -8.10 -8.68
C SER A 148 -15.13 -9.37 -7.89
N TYR A 149 -13.88 -9.71 -7.69
CA TYR A 149 -13.50 -10.72 -6.72
C TYR A 149 -12.90 -10.07 -5.48
N VAL A 150 -13.15 -10.70 -4.34
CA VAL A 150 -12.45 -10.45 -3.09
C VAL A 150 -11.70 -11.72 -2.71
N LEU A 151 -10.44 -11.52 -2.38
CA LEU A 151 -9.54 -12.55 -1.88
C LEU A 151 -9.34 -12.32 -0.39
N SER A 152 -9.32 -13.37 0.40
CA SER A 152 -8.84 -13.27 1.77
C SER A 152 -7.56 -14.06 1.94
N PHE A 153 -6.60 -13.47 2.65
CA PHE A 153 -5.31 -14.07 2.99
C PHE A 153 -5.17 -14.11 4.50
N GLN A 154 -4.52 -15.15 4.99
CA GLN A 154 -4.00 -15.17 6.36
C GLN A 154 -2.87 -14.15 6.49
N SER A 155 -2.55 -13.73 7.70
CA SER A 155 -1.40 -12.86 7.97
C SER A 155 -0.05 -13.47 7.54
N SER A 156 0.01 -14.78 7.32
CA SER A 156 1.14 -15.51 6.73
C SER A 156 1.32 -15.28 5.22
N GLY A 157 0.37 -14.61 4.54
CA GLY A 157 0.40 -14.40 3.10
C GLY A 157 -0.18 -15.56 2.28
N THR A 158 -0.80 -16.56 2.92
CA THR A 158 -1.45 -17.69 2.24
C THR A 158 -2.91 -17.36 1.96
N ILE A 159 -3.37 -17.64 0.73
CA ILE A 159 -4.77 -17.43 0.36
C ILE A 159 -5.70 -18.36 1.13
N LYS A 160 -6.80 -17.80 1.64
CA LYS A 160 -7.81 -18.52 2.42
C LYS A 160 -9.10 -18.71 1.62
N SER A 161 -9.51 -17.70 0.88
CA SER A 161 -10.72 -17.74 0.08
C SER A 161 -10.68 -16.82 -1.13
N VAL A 162 -11.45 -17.20 -2.16
CA VAL A 162 -11.74 -16.38 -3.33
C VAL A 162 -13.24 -16.32 -3.48
N LYS A 163 -13.83 -15.12 -3.37
CA LYS A 163 -15.29 -14.93 -3.46
C LYS A 163 -15.62 -13.91 -4.52
N LYS A 164 -16.68 -14.16 -5.30
CA LYS A 164 -17.20 -13.20 -6.28
C LYS A 164 -18.17 -12.26 -5.59
N LEU A 165 -17.97 -10.96 -5.79
CA LEU A 165 -18.90 -9.93 -5.32
C LEU A 165 -20.11 -9.86 -6.26
N PRO A 166 -21.31 -9.52 -5.76
CA PRO A 166 -22.53 -9.44 -6.57
C PRO A 166 -22.55 -8.27 -7.55
N ALA A 167 -21.63 -7.30 -7.36
CA ALA A 167 -21.54 -6.12 -8.21
C ALA A 167 -20.09 -5.64 -8.34
N ARG A 168 -19.79 -4.88 -9.40
CA ARG A 168 -18.50 -4.25 -9.59
C ARG A 168 -18.30 -3.11 -8.61
N LEU A 169 -17.12 -3.07 -8.01
CA LEU A 169 -16.69 -2.02 -7.09
C LEU A 169 -16.45 -0.70 -7.83
N ASN A 170 -17.07 0.37 -7.38
CA ASN A 170 -16.75 1.73 -7.79
C ASN A 170 -15.94 2.48 -6.71
N SER A 171 -16.29 2.31 -5.43
CA SER A 171 -15.55 2.87 -4.31
C SER A 171 -14.53 1.88 -3.73
N ILE A 172 -13.65 2.37 -2.86
CA ILE A 172 -12.90 1.53 -1.93
C ILE A 172 -13.92 0.96 -0.92
N PRO A 173 -13.95 -0.37 -0.69
CA PRO A 173 -14.84 -0.95 0.31
C PRO A 173 -14.41 -0.57 1.71
N ILE A 174 -15.36 -0.62 2.65
CA ILE A 174 -15.11 -0.55 4.09
C ILE A 174 -15.74 -1.78 4.76
N ILE A 175 -15.13 -2.26 5.84
CA ILE A 175 -15.65 -3.38 6.62
C ILE A 175 -16.00 -2.86 8.01
N ILE A 176 -17.27 -3.06 8.41
CA ILE A 176 -17.81 -2.72 9.73
C ILE A 176 -18.64 -3.90 10.20
N ASP A 177 -18.39 -4.39 11.41
CA ASP A 177 -19.14 -5.50 12.03
C ASP A 177 -19.29 -6.75 11.14
N LYS A 178 -18.19 -7.11 10.44
CA LYS A 178 -18.12 -8.23 9.48
C LYS A 178 -18.91 -8.01 8.19
N LEU A 179 -19.53 -6.85 8.00
CA LEU A 179 -20.20 -6.47 6.76
C LEU A 179 -19.28 -5.65 5.87
N ILE A 180 -19.31 -5.94 4.58
CA ILE A 180 -18.55 -5.20 3.54
C ILE A 180 -19.50 -4.20 2.89
N TYR A 181 -19.14 -2.92 2.94
CA TYR A 181 -19.89 -1.82 2.34
C TYR A 181 -19.10 -1.24 1.17
N PHE A 182 -19.72 -1.06 0.02
CA PHE A 182 -19.12 -0.36 -1.12
C PHE A 182 -20.17 0.23 -2.05
N LEU A 183 -19.79 1.21 -2.85
CA LEU A 183 -20.60 1.69 -3.96
C LEU A 183 -20.30 0.85 -5.21
N ASN A 184 -21.36 0.39 -5.89
CA ASN A 184 -21.19 -0.29 -7.16
C ASN A 184 -21.02 0.70 -8.34
N ASN A 185 -20.82 0.18 -9.54
CA ASN A 185 -20.66 0.99 -10.76
C ASN A 185 -21.88 1.86 -11.15
N LYS A 186 -23.02 1.69 -10.47
CA LYS A 186 -24.21 2.53 -10.59
C LYS A 186 -24.37 3.49 -9.39
N ASN A 187 -23.31 3.67 -8.58
CA ASN A 187 -23.29 4.46 -7.35
C ASN A 187 -24.34 4.05 -6.30
N LYS A 188 -24.78 2.78 -6.34
CA LYS A 188 -25.67 2.22 -5.32
C LYS A 188 -24.84 1.56 -4.22
N LEU A 189 -25.26 1.78 -2.96
CA LEU A 189 -24.65 1.10 -1.82
C LEU A 189 -24.96 -0.37 -1.86
N VAL A 190 -23.93 -1.19 -1.74
CA VAL A 190 -24.00 -2.66 -1.61
C VAL A 190 -23.47 -3.03 -0.24
N VAL A 191 -24.19 -3.88 0.46
CA VAL A 191 -23.82 -4.44 1.78
C VAL A 191 -23.78 -5.94 1.65
N LEU A 192 -22.70 -6.56 2.11
CA LEU A 192 -22.46 -8.00 2.09
C LEU A 192 -22.10 -8.50 3.49
N SER A 193 -22.59 -9.65 3.84
CA SER A 193 -22.25 -10.41 5.04
C SER A 193 -21.32 -11.58 4.73
#